data_c207543b6883d911c9a3c6c4cea58d7f
#
_entry.id   c207543b6883d911c9a3c6c4cea58d7f
#
_cell.length_a   1.000
_cell.length_b   1.000
_cell.length_c   1.000
_cell.angle_alpha   90.00
_cell.angle_beta   90.00
_cell.angle_gamma   90.00
#
_symmetry.space_group_name_H-M   'P 1'
#
loop_
_entity.id
_entity.type
_entity.pdbx_description
1 polymer ?
#
loop_
_entity_poly.entity_id
_entity_poly.type
_entity_poly.pdbx_seq_one_letter_code
_entity_poly.pdbx_strand_id
1 'polypeptide(L)'
;LDDPAIQKGLSDYAGLMQAGPSDILSYNWNEAGNAFCNGQAAFFADASLFGPWFETDECPVSKGNTGYMALPPQAKGGTSYTANWQWGIGMGANAQEKDAGWYFIQYMTNKASEAVIGTFHGGAGRLSTWENDSYTSTLNPDYVSATLESMKTVRTSVVPVKDFNKYALEIMDVILDIHGGASSEDATAKGNANFKAM
;
A
#
# COMPACT_ATOMS: atom_id res chain seq x y z
N LEU A 1 8.43 -6.64 -20.26
CA LEU A 1 7.59 -5.44 -20.15
C LEU A 1 6.94 -5.02 -21.48
N ASP A 2 7.01 -5.87 -22.53
CA ASP A 2 6.52 -5.54 -23.88
C ASP A 2 4.98 -5.55 -24.03
N ASP A 3 4.25 -5.98 -23.01
CA ASP A 3 2.79 -5.97 -23.04
C ASP A 3 2.27 -4.51 -23.01
N PRO A 4 1.44 -4.10 -23.98
CA PRO A 4 0.90 -2.74 -24.04
C PRO A 4 0.12 -2.33 -22.80
N ALA A 5 -0.53 -3.26 -22.09
CA ALA A 5 -1.24 -2.97 -20.86
C ALA A 5 -0.28 -2.64 -19.71
N ILE A 6 0.89 -3.31 -19.67
CA ILE A 6 1.96 -3.01 -18.71
C ILE A 6 2.56 -1.62 -19.01
N GLN A 7 2.90 -1.36 -20.26
CA GLN A 7 3.45 -0.06 -20.69
C GLN A 7 2.50 1.08 -20.34
N LYS A 8 1.20 0.88 -20.61
CA LYS A 8 0.18 1.86 -20.22
C LYS A 8 0.11 2.05 -18.71
N GLY A 9 0.14 0.99 -17.93
CA GLY A 9 0.10 1.05 -16.46
C GLY A 9 1.28 1.82 -15.88
N LEU A 10 2.48 1.58 -16.38
CA LEU A 10 3.71 2.30 -15.99
C LEU A 10 3.63 3.80 -16.36
N SER A 11 3.10 4.09 -17.55
CA SER A 11 2.88 5.45 -18.02
C SER A 11 1.84 6.20 -17.17
N ASP A 12 0.72 5.55 -16.85
CA ASP A 12 -0.33 6.11 -16.00
C ASP A 12 0.23 6.42 -14.60
N TYR A 13 1.04 5.50 -14.04
CA TYR A 13 1.67 5.71 -12.73
C TYR A 13 2.65 6.88 -12.75
N ALA A 14 3.52 6.97 -13.75
CA ALA A 14 4.44 8.09 -13.92
C ALA A 14 3.68 9.43 -14.08
N GLY A 15 2.56 9.43 -14.81
CA GLY A 15 1.67 10.58 -14.95
C GLY A 15 1.04 11.02 -13.62
N LEU A 16 0.65 10.07 -12.78
CA LEU A 16 0.15 10.40 -11.44
C LEU A 16 1.25 11.03 -10.57
N MET A 17 2.49 10.55 -10.66
CA MET A 17 3.62 11.18 -9.96
C MET A 17 3.87 12.62 -10.44
N GLN A 18 3.75 12.87 -11.74
CA GLN A 18 3.89 14.25 -12.29
C GLN A 18 2.79 15.21 -11.80
N ALA A 19 1.61 14.69 -11.44
CA ALA A 19 0.52 15.49 -10.86
C ALA A 19 0.67 15.69 -9.34
N GLY A 20 1.66 15.07 -8.71
CA GLY A 20 1.96 15.19 -7.29
C GLY A 20 2.79 16.42 -6.94
N PRO A 21 3.20 16.56 -5.66
CA PRO A 21 4.13 17.60 -5.23
C PRO A 21 5.42 17.62 -6.06
N SER A 22 6.02 18.79 -6.25
CA SER A 22 7.20 18.95 -7.11
C SER A 22 8.44 18.16 -6.64
N ASP A 23 8.49 17.79 -5.38
CA ASP A 23 9.55 17.02 -4.73
C ASP A 23 9.18 15.56 -4.49
N ILE A 24 8.13 15.05 -5.16
CA ILE A 24 7.59 13.69 -4.97
C ILE A 24 8.64 12.58 -5.10
N LEU A 25 9.69 12.79 -5.91
CA LEU A 25 10.78 11.82 -6.06
C LEU A 25 11.64 11.66 -4.80
N SER A 26 11.56 12.58 -3.87
CA SER A 26 12.21 12.49 -2.57
C SER A 26 11.33 11.84 -1.50
N TYR A 27 10.05 11.60 -1.82
CA TYR A 27 9.10 11.04 -0.87
C TYR A 27 9.29 9.55 -0.73
N ASN A 28 9.23 9.16 0.49
CA ASN A 28 9.01 7.80 0.92
C ASN A 28 7.56 7.71 1.47
N TRP A 29 7.20 6.63 2.00
CA TRP A 29 5.88 6.30 2.49
C TRP A 29 5.33 7.30 3.54
N ASN A 30 6.17 7.70 4.51
CA ASN A 30 5.79 8.66 5.54
C ASN A 30 5.62 10.08 4.99
N GLU A 31 6.52 10.50 4.09
CA GLU A 31 6.46 11.84 3.47
C GLU A 31 5.19 11.98 2.63
N ALA A 32 4.82 10.95 1.88
CA ALA A 32 3.59 10.94 1.09
C ALA A 32 2.33 11.03 1.98
N GLY A 33 2.27 10.27 3.07
CA GLY A 33 1.21 10.37 4.06
C GLY A 33 1.15 11.74 4.72
N ASN A 34 2.31 12.32 5.10
CA ASN A 34 2.40 13.66 5.67
C ASN A 34 1.93 14.75 4.68
N ALA A 35 2.25 14.62 3.39
CA ALA A 35 1.79 15.55 2.38
C ALA A 35 0.25 15.61 2.30
N PHE A 36 -0.42 14.46 2.34
CA PHE A 36 -1.88 14.40 2.40
C PHE A 36 -2.42 14.93 3.74
N CYS A 37 -1.86 14.51 4.85
CA CYS A 37 -2.21 14.94 6.21
C CYS A 37 -2.19 16.48 6.35
N ASN A 38 -1.24 17.15 5.66
CA ASN A 38 -1.07 18.60 5.66
C ASN A 38 -1.78 19.31 4.49
N GLY A 39 -2.58 18.62 3.69
CA GLY A 39 -3.33 19.21 2.59
C GLY A 39 -2.50 19.62 1.37
N GLN A 40 -1.29 19.08 1.21
CA GLN A 40 -0.43 19.32 0.05
C GLN A 40 -0.81 18.43 -1.15
N ALA A 41 -1.57 17.38 -0.90
CA ALA A 41 -2.11 16.49 -1.92
C ALA A 41 -3.63 16.35 -1.74
N ALA A 42 -4.39 16.41 -2.84
CA ALA A 42 -5.84 16.24 -2.83
C ALA A 42 -6.26 14.77 -2.79
N PHE A 43 -5.40 13.87 -3.24
CA PHE A 43 -5.63 12.42 -3.26
C PHE A 43 -4.38 11.70 -2.73
N PHE A 44 -4.64 10.60 -2.04
CA PHE A 44 -3.60 9.70 -1.55
C PHE A 44 -4.03 8.26 -1.84
N ALA A 45 -3.21 7.54 -2.57
CA ALA A 45 -3.46 6.15 -2.94
C ALA A 45 -2.35 5.28 -2.36
N ASP A 46 -2.63 4.62 -1.24
CA ASP A 46 -1.67 3.78 -0.52
C ASP A 46 -2.39 2.79 0.40
N ALA A 47 -1.68 2.28 1.39
CA ALA A 47 -2.16 1.27 2.32
C ALA A 47 -3.28 1.78 3.23
N SER A 48 -4.27 0.91 3.48
CA SER A 48 -5.41 1.21 4.34
C SER A 48 -5.04 1.60 5.77
N LEU A 49 -3.86 1.21 6.25
CA LEU A 49 -3.39 1.55 7.60
C LEU A 49 -3.29 3.07 7.87
N PHE A 50 -3.20 3.91 6.85
CA PHE A 50 -3.17 5.36 7.00
C PHE A 50 -4.53 5.95 7.42
N GLY A 51 -5.64 5.27 7.12
CA GLY A 51 -6.98 5.79 7.36
C GLY A 51 -7.19 6.30 8.80
N PRO A 52 -6.98 5.49 9.84
CA PRO A 52 -7.12 5.94 11.21
C PRO A 52 -6.19 7.10 11.59
N TRP A 53 -4.98 7.14 11.06
CA TRP A 53 -4.04 8.23 11.33
C TRP A 53 -4.51 9.56 10.76
N PHE A 54 -5.11 9.57 9.56
CA PHE A 54 -5.67 10.77 8.95
C PHE A 54 -6.83 11.38 9.72
N GLU A 55 -7.42 10.63 10.64
CA GLU A 55 -8.51 11.07 11.53
C GLU A 55 -8.01 11.52 12.92
N THR A 56 -6.70 11.58 13.15
CA THR A 56 -6.11 12.04 14.42
C THR A 56 -5.81 13.54 14.43
N ASP A 57 -5.53 14.07 15.62
CA ASP A 57 -5.12 15.48 15.79
C ASP A 57 -3.75 15.79 15.17
N GLU A 58 -2.98 14.77 14.83
CA GLU A 58 -1.71 14.92 14.11
C GLU A 58 -1.92 15.36 12.65
N CYS A 59 -3.12 15.13 12.13
CA CYS A 59 -3.52 15.46 10.75
C CYS A 59 -4.64 16.52 10.72
N PRO A 60 -4.37 17.75 11.11
CA PRO A 60 -5.41 18.76 11.32
C PRO A 60 -6.16 19.17 10.06
N VAL A 61 -5.59 18.96 8.89
CA VAL A 61 -6.24 19.29 7.60
C VAL A 61 -7.12 18.14 7.11
N SER A 62 -6.66 16.89 7.21
CA SER A 62 -7.41 15.73 6.75
C SER A 62 -8.45 15.24 7.74
N LYS A 63 -8.24 15.43 9.04
CA LYS A 63 -9.17 14.98 10.08
C LYS A 63 -10.60 15.48 9.86
N GLY A 64 -11.53 14.54 9.70
CA GLY A 64 -12.95 14.82 9.45
C GLY A 64 -13.25 15.40 8.06
N ASN A 65 -12.23 15.55 7.19
CA ASN A 65 -12.35 16.05 5.82
C ASN A 65 -11.95 15.02 4.77
N THR A 66 -11.61 13.79 5.19
CA THR A 66 -11.17 12.72 4.29
C THR A 66 -12.34 11.86 3.85
N GLY A 67 -12.52 11.71 2.54
CA GLY A 67 -13.37 10.70 1.94
C GLY A 67 -12.56 9.47 1.57
N TYR A 68 -13.11 8.29 1.76
CA TYR A 68 -12.44 7.02 1.48
C TYR A 68 -13.16 6.26 0.37
N MET A 69 -12.42 5.68 -0.55
CA MET A 69 -12.96 4.86 -1.62
C MET A 69 -12.00 3.74 -2.03
N ALA A 70 -12.53 2.62 -2.48
CA ALA A 70 -11.72 1.65 -3.19
C ALA A 70 -11.19 2.26 -4.49
N LEU A 71 -9.97 1.89 -4.90
CA LEU A 71 -9.40 2.37 -6.16
C LEU A 71 -10.36 2.04 -7.32
N PRO A 72 -10.65 3.00 -8.21
CA PRO A 72 -11.48 2.73 -9.37
C PRO A 72 -10.76 1.81 -10.35
N PRO A 73 -11.49 1.01 -11.13
CA PRO A 73 -10.89 0.24 -12.20
C PRO A 73 -10.38 1.16 -13.32
N GLN A 74 -9.35 0.73 -14.03
CA GLN A 74 -8.75 1.47 -15.14
C GLN A 74 -9.76 1.78 -16.27
N ALA A 75 -10.76 0.95 -16.44
CA ALA A 75 -11.83 1.15 -17.41
C ALA A 75 -13.21 0.97 -16.76
N LYS A 76 -14.20 1.73 -17.22
CA LYS A 76 -15.58 1.63 -16.74
C LYS A 76 -16.11 0.19 -16.88
N GLY A 77 -16.60 -0.36 -15.79
CA GLY A 77 -17.11 -1.74 -15.73
C GLY A 77 -16.01 -2.81 -15.57
N GLY A 78 -14.74 -2.41 -15.47
CA GLY A 78 -13.65 -3.32 -15.17
C GLY A 78 -13.59 -3.67 -13.68
N THR A 79 -12.63 -4.53 -13.32
CA THR A 79 -12.32 -4.89 -11.93
C THR A 79 -11.11 -4.11 -11.45
N SER A 80 -11.23 -3.46 -10.31
CA SER A 80 -10.07 -2.92 -9.59
C SER A 80 -9.40 -4.03 -8.80
N TYR A 81 -8.08 -4.05 -8.80
CA TYR A 81 -7.29 -4.96 -7.99
C TYR A 81 -6.44 -4.18 -7.02
N THR A 82 -6.45 -4.61 -5.77
CA THR A 82 -5.61 -4.06 -4.70
C THR A 82 -4.52 -5.04 -4.33
N ALA A 83 -3.38 -4.51 -3.88
CA ALA A 83 -2.30 -5.31 -3.36
C ALA A 83 -2.55 -5.69 -1.90
N ASN A 84 -2.12 -6.89 -1.51
CA ASN A 84 -2.06 -7.29 -0.11
C ASN A 84 -0.63 -7.21 0.39
N TRP A 85 -0.43 -6.41 1.41
CA TRP A 85 0.81 -6.35 2.18
C TRP A 85 0.50 -6.55 3.65
N GLN A 86 1.10 -7.54 4.28
CA GLN A 86 0.89 -7.82 5.70
C GLN A 86 2.21 -7.94 6.43
N TRP A 87 2.24 -7.36 7.61
CA TRP A 87 3.32 -7.55 8.55
C TRP A 87 3.15 -8.88 9.29
N GLY A 88 4.25 -9.55 9.56
CA GLY A 88 4.30 -10.76 10.36
C GLY A 88 5.28 -10.59 11.52
N ILE A 89 4.99 -11.24 12.64
CA ILE A 89 5.92 -11.35 13.76
C ILE A 89 6.58 -12.72 13.66
N GLY A 90 7.90 -12.75 13.63
CA GLY A 90 8.71 -13.97 13.60
C GLY A 90 9.67 -14.05 14.77
N MET A 91 10.10 -15.26 15.08
CA MET A 91 11.11 -15.54 16.09
C MET A 91 12.39 -16.02 15.41
N GLY A 92 13.53 -15.42 15.80
CA GLY A 92 14.83 -15.86 15.29
C GLY A 92 15.16 -17.30 15.65
N ALA A 93 15.75 -18.06 14.74
CA ALA A 93 16.13 -19.46 14.96
C ALA A 93 17.05 -19.64 16.20
N ASN A 94 17.88 -18.64 16.50
CA ASN A 94 18.84 -18.63 17.61
C ASN A 94 18.28 -18.01 18.90
N ALA A 95 16.96 -17.71 18.96
CA ALA A 95 16.36 -17.19 20.19
C ALA A 95 16.58 -18.17 21.35
N GLN A 96 17.00 -17.62 22.52
CA GLN A 96 17.26 -18.44 23.70
C GLN A 96 15.97 -18.81 24.41
N GLU A 97 15.05 -17.86 24.57
CA GLU A 97 13.77 -18.01 25.26
C GLU A 97 12.63 -18.27 24.26
N LYS A 98 12.64 -19.43 23.59
CA LYS A 98 11.70 -19.73 22.52
C LYS A 98 10.25 -19.83 22.99
N ASP A 99 10.02 -20.40 24.16
CA ASP A 99 8.67 -20.56 24.71
C ASP A 99 8.06 -19.19 25.06
N ALA A 100 8.83 -18.31 25.68
CA ALA A 100 8.41 -16.93 25.95
C ALA A 100 8.16 -16.16 24.66
N GLY A 101 9.03 -16.31 23.66
CA GLY A 101 8.87 -15.71 22.33
C GLY A 101 7.63 -16.19 21.61
N TRP A 102 7.33 -17.48 21.68
CA TRP A 102 6.12 -18.06 21.09
C TRP A 102 4.85 -17.58 21.81
N TYR A 103 4.88 -17.52 23.14
CA TYR A 103 3.77 -16.98 23.91
C TYR A 103 3.48 -15.51 23.58
N PHE A 104 4.53 -14.71 23.42
CA PHE A 104 4.41 -13.32 22.97
C PHE A 104 3.77 -13.21 21.59
N ILE A 105 4.21 -14.01 20.61
CA ILE A 105 3.62 -14.04 19.27
C ILE A 105 2.13 -14.39 19.35
N GLN A 106 1.76 -15.45 20.08
CA GLN A 106 0.36 -15.83 20.24
C GLN A 106 -0.48 -14.73 20.92
N TYR A 107 0.10 -14.04 21.91
CA TYR A 107 -0.58 -12.94 22.59
C TYR A 107 -0.82 -11.78 21.63
N MET A 108 0.18 -11.37 20.89
CA MET A 108 0.10 -10.22 19.97
C MET A 108 -0.80 -10.48 18.75
N THR A 109 -0.91 -11.73 18.30
CA THR A 109 -1.64 -12.09 17.08
C THR A 109 -2.99 -12.76 17.33
N ASN A 110 -3.48 -12.85 18.56
CA ASN A 110 -4.82 -13.36 18.83
C ASN A 110 -5.91 -12.34 18.48
N LYS A 111 -7.16 -12.81 18.36
CA LYS A 111 -8.30 -11.98 17.95
C LYS A 111 -8.51 -10.74 18.83
N ALA A 112 -8.36 -10.89 20.15
CA ALA A 112 -8.61 -9.79 21.09
C ALA A 112 -7.54 -8.71 21.01
N SER A 113 -6.27 -9.13 21.00
CA SER A 113 -5.14 -8.20 20.88
C SER A 113 -5.15 -7.49 19.54
N GLU A 114 -5.44 -8.18 18.45
CA GLU A 114 -5.50 -7.58 17.13
C GLU A 114 -6.62 -6.54 16.99
N ALA A 115 -7.79 -6.79 17.57
CA ALA A 115 -8.86 -5.81 17.59
C ALA A 115 -8.44 -4.52 18.31
N VAL A 116 -7.71 -4.63 19.43
CA VAL A 116 -7.18 -3.48 20.15
C VAL A 116 -6.10 -2.75 19.34
N ILE A 117 -5.13 -3.48 18.81
CA ILE A 117 -4.03 -2.91 18.00
C ILE A 117 -4.60 -2.19 16.77
N GLY A 118 -5.58 -2.78 16.12
CA GLY A 118 -6.23 -2.22 14.94
C GLY A 118 -6.87 -0.84 15.18
N THR A 119 -7.35 -0.55 16.38
CA THR A 119 -7.93 0.76 16.70
C THR A 119 -6.88 1.88 16.74
N PHE A 120 -5.61 1.54 16.96
CA PHE A 120 -4.53 2.52 17.03
C PHE A 120 -3.78 2.70 15.71
N HIS A 121 -3.68 1.62 14.92
CA HIS A 121 -2.81 1.60 13.73
C HIS A 121 -3.55 1.26 12.43
N GLY A 122 -4.85 0.97 12.50
CA GLY A 122 -5.63 0.56 11.33
C GLY A 122 -5.18 -0.76 10.72
N GLY A 123 -5.90 -1.21 9.69
CA GLY A 123 -5.43 -2.30 8.85
C GLY A 123 -5.36 -3.66 9.54
N ALA A 124 -6.38 -4.02 10.33
CA ALA A 124 -6.46 -5.34 10.95
C ALA A 124 -6.28 -6.47 9.92
N GLY A 125 -5.41 -7.43 10.21
CA GLY A 125 -5.09 -8.54 9.31
C GLY A 125 -6.11 -9.67 9.29
N ARG A 126 -7.05 -9.68 10.26
CA ARG A 126 -8.10 -10.71 10.36
C ARG A 126 -9.44 -10.20 9.87
N LEU A 127 -10.07 -10.92 8.96
CA LEU A 127 -11.42 -10.60 8.50
C LEU A 127 -12.42 -10.53 9.68
N SER A 128 -12.29 -11.45 10.66
CA SER A 128 -13.15 -11.45 11.85
C SER A 128 -13.01 -10.20 12.74
N THR A 129 -11.97 -9.40 12.59
CA THR A 129 -11.83 -8.11 13.26
C THR A 129 -12.70 -7.06 12.55
N TRP A 130 -12.74 -7.10 11.22
CA TRP A 130 -13.60 -6.24 10.40
C TRP A 130 -15.09 -6.56 10.52
N GLU A 131 -15.43 -7.76 11.00
CA GLU A 131 -16.81 -8.19 11.31
C GLU A 131 -17.22 -7.84 12.75
N ASN A 132 -16.32 -7.24 13.54
CA ASN A 132 -16.56 -6.91 14.95
C ASN A 132 -16.96 -5.44 15.09
N ASP A 133 -18.23 -5.23 15.48
CA ASP A 133 -18.80 -3.88 15.67
C ASP A 133 -18.01 -3.05 16.69
N SER A 134 -17.43 -3.66 17.72
CA SER A 134 -16.64 -2.93 18.71
C SER A 134 -15.34 -2.35 18.13
N TYR A 135 -14.86 -2.92 17.03
CA TYR A 135 -13.72 -2.39 16.26
C TYR A 135 -14.19 -1.38 15.22
N THR A 136 -15.12 -1.77 14.36
CA THR A 136 -15.52 -0.96 13.20
C THR A 136 -16.25 0.33 13.61
N SER A 137 -16.97 0.34 14.72
CA SER A 137 -17.62 1.55 15.25
C SER A 137 -16.66 2.63 15.74
N THR A 138 -15.38 2.30 15.95
CA THR A 138 -14.34 3.28 16.33
C THR A 138 -13.69 3.98 15.13
N LEU A 139 -14.01 3.52 13.92
CA LEU A 139 -13.40 3.96 12.67
C LEU A 139 -14.38 4.79 11.83
N ASN A 140 -13.85 5.58 10.90
CA ASN A 140 -14.65 6.27 9.91
C ASN A 140 -15.41 5.21 9.05
N PRO A 141 -16.75 5.32 8.91
CA PRO A 141 -17.56 4.32 8.20
C PRO A 141 -17.21 4.20 6.71
N ASP A 142 -16.81 5.28 6.06
CA ASP A 142 -16.39 5.24 4.65
C ASP A 142 -15.06 4.50 4.50
N TYR A 143 -14.13 4.69 5.46
CA TYR A 143 -12.89 3.93 5.53
C TYR A 143 -13.15 2.43 5.67
N VAL A 144 -14.05 2.03 6.57
CA VAL A 144 -14.43 0.62 6.76
C VAL A 144 -15.01 0.05 5.45
N SER A 145 -15.95 0.76 4.84
CA SER A 145 -16.60 0.35 3.60
C SER A 145 -15.59 0.21 2.45
N ALA A 146 -14.73 1.21 2.24
CA ALA A 146 -13.72 1.20 1.19
C ALA A 146 -12.70 0.07 1.37
N THR A 147 -12.28 -0.20 2.61
CA THR A 147 -11.34 -1.28 2.92
C THR A 147 -11.96 -2.65 2.66
N LEU A 148 -13.19 -2.89 3.12
CA LEU A 148 -13.90 -4.15 2.86
C LEU A 148 -14.15 -4.38 1.37
N GLU A 149 -14.46 -3.33 0.62
CA GLU A 149 -14.61 -3.42 -0.85
C GLU A 149 -13.29 -3.79 -1.51
N SER A 150 -12.20 -3.13 -1.12
CA SER A 150 -10.85 -3.41 -1.62
C SER A 150 -10.40 -4.85 -1.35
N MET A 151 -10.78 -5.42 -0.20
CA MET A 151 -10.45 -6.80 0.16
C MET A 151 -11.09 -7.85 -0.74
N LYS A 152 -12.19 -7.54 -1.43
CA LYS A 152 -12.86 -8.49 -2.34
C LYS A 152 -12.02 -8.86 -3.55
N THR A 153 -11.12 -7.99 -3.98
CA THR A 153 -10.31 -8.14 -5.18
C THR A 153 -8.81 -8.09 -4.90
N VAL A 154 -8.43 -8.37 -3.66
CA VAL A 154 -7.03 -8.33 -3.23
C VAL A 154 -6.19 -9.40 -3.94
N ARG A 155 -4.97 -9.05 -4.31
CA ARG A 155 -3.97 -9.96 -4.90
C ARG A 155 -2.64 -9.82 -4.19
N THR A 156 -1.84 -10.88 -4.22
CA THR A 156 -0.47 -10.83 -3.74
C THR A 156 0.35 -9.89 -4.63
N SER A 157 0.96 -8.87 -4.02
CA SER A 157 1.80 -7.89 -4.73
C SER A 157 3.24 -8.36 -4.90
N VAL A 158 3.72 -9.22 -4.03
CA VAL A 158 5.10 -9.74 -4.04
C VAL A 158 5.10 -11.15 -4.57
N VAL A 159 5.80 -11.37 -5.68
CA VAL A 159 6.02 -12.71 -6.23
C VAL A 159 7.25 -13.32 -5.54
N PRO A 160 7.15 -14.53 -4.95
CA PRO A 160 8.26 -15.17 -4.25
C PRO A 160 9.28 -15.74 -5.25
N VAL A 161 9.99 -14.87 -5.93
CA VAL A 161 11.09 -15.23 -6.83
C VAL A 161 12.43 -14.82 -6.22
N LYS A 162 13.47 -15.56 -6.58
CA LYS A 162 14.83 -15.21 -6.17
C LYS A 162 15.16 -13.80 -6.69
N ASP A 163 15.85 -13.03 -5.86
CA ASP A 163 16.30 -11.67 -6.20
C ASP A 163 15.17 -10.68 -6.57
N PHE A 164 13.94 -10.90 -6.05
CA PHE A 164 12.78 -10.03 -6.31
C PHE A 164 13.11 -8.53 -6.24
N ASN A 165 13.91 -8.11 -5.26
CA ASN A 165 14.27 -6.71 -5.08
C ASN A 165 15.01 -6.12 -6.28
N LYS A 166 15.82 -6.91 -7.00
CA LYS A 166 16.51 -6.42 -8.21
C LYS A 166 15.50 -6.10 -9.32
N TYR A 167 14.52 -6.98 -9.51
CA TYR A 167 13.44 -6.76 -10.49
C TYR A 167 12.58 -5.57 -10.11
N ALA A 168 12.27 -5.40 -8.82
CA ALA A 168 11.49 -4.27 -8.34
C ALA A 168 12.20 -2.93 -8.55
N LEU A 169 13.51 -2.86 -8.30
CA LEU A 169 14.33 -1.67 -8.55
C LEU A 169 14.36 -1.32 -10.04
N GLU A 170 14.52 -2.31 -10.92
CA GLU A 170 14.50 -2.08 -12.37
C GLU A 170 13.15 -1.54 -12.85
N ILE A 171 12.04 -2.01 -12.29
CA ILE A 171 10.71 -1.45 -12.59
C ILE A 171 10.62 0.00 -12.12
N MET A 172 11.19 0.33 -10.96
CA MET A 172 11.28 1.72 -10.49
C MET A 172 12.07 2.59 -11.46
N ASP A 173 13.22 2.12 -11.95
CA ASP A 173 14.04 2.84 -12.92
C ASP A 173 13.28 3.10 -14.22
N VAL A 174 12.50 2.13 -14.71
CA VAL A 174 11.60 2.32 -15.88
C VAL A 174 10.58 3.40 -15.61
N ILE A 175 9.94 3.41 -14.43
CA ILE A 175 8.97 4.45 -14.05
C ILE A 175 9.64 5.84 -13.99
N LEU A 176 10.84 5.92 -13.44
CA LEU A 176 11.61 7.16 -13.35
C LEU A 176 12.03 7.69 -14.74
N ASP A 177 12.44 6.80 -15.64
CA ASP A 177 12.74 7.17 -17.04
C ASP A 177 11.51 7.78 -17.72
N ILE A 178 10.32 7.16 -17.55
CA ILE A 178 9.06 7.68 -18.11
C ILE A 178 8.68 9.01 -17.45
N HIS A 179 8.81 9.12 -16.14
CA HIS A 179 8.57 10.38 -15.41
C HIS A 179 9.49 11.49 -15.90
N GLY A 180 10.73 11.16 -16.24
CA GLY A 180 11.74 12.06 -16.81
C GLY A 180 11.51 12.42 -18.28
N GLY A 181 10.48 11.86 -18.93
CA GLY A 181 10.07 12.20 -20.31
C GLY A 181 10.44 11.15 -21.38
N ALA A 182 10.97 10.01 -21.01
CA ALA A 182 11.15 8.89 -21.95
C ALA A 182 9.79 8.32 -22.39
N SER A 183 9.71 7.80 -23.62
CA SER A 183 8.54 7.02 -24.02
C SER A 183 8.43 5.73 -23.19
N SER A 184 7.20 5.26 -22.94
CA SER A 184 7.01 3.98 -22.26
C SER A 184 7.61 2.81 -23.05
N GLU A 185 7.62 2.88 -24.36
CA GLU A 185 8.23 1.88 -25.23
C GLU A 185 9.76 1.82 -25.05
N ASP A 186 10.46 2.95 -25.10
CA ASP A 186 11.90 3.01 -24.92
C ASP A 186 12.32 2.59 -23.50
N ALA A 187 11.63 3.11 -22.47
CA ALA A 187 11.93 2.80 -21.09
C ALA A 187 11.73 1.30 -20.78
N THR A 188 10.64 0.69 -21.28
CA THR A 188 10.38 -0.74 -21.09
C THR A 188 11.33 -1.61 -21.91
N ALA A 189 11.75 -1.19 -23.10
CA ALA A 189 12.77 -1.89 -23.89
C ALA A 189 14.12 -1.93 -23.16
N LYS A 190 14.52 -0.81 -22.55
CA LYS A 190 15.71 -0.72 -21.68
C LYS A 190 15.60 -1.65 -20.48
N GLY A 191 14.49 -1.60 -19.74
CA GLY A 191 14.24 -2.47 -18.59
C GLY A 191 14.27 -3.95 -18.95
N ASN A 192 13.68 -4.35 -20.09
CA ASN A 192 13.75 -5.72 -20.58
C ASN A 192 15.18 -6.16 -20.92
N ALA A 193 16.01 -5.25 -21.44
CA ALA A 193 17.42 -5.57 -21.68
C ALA A 193 18.18 -5.82 -20.37
N ASN A 194 17.91 -5.00 -19.34
CA ASN A 194 18.50 -5.14 -18.02
C ASN A 194 18.04 -6.44 -17.34
N PHE A 195 16.75 -6.81 -17.43
CA PHE A 195 16.24 -8.08 -16.91
C PHE A 195 16.92 -9.31 -17.52
N LYS A 196 17.27 -9.26 -18.81
CA LYS A 196 17.98 -10.35 -19.48
C LYS A 196 19.43 -10.46 -19.03
N ALA A 197 20.00 -9.40 -18.47
CA ALA A 197 21.38 -9.35 -17.99
C ALA A 197 21.50 -9.74 -16.49
N MET A 198 20.39 -9.88 -15.75
CA MET A 198 20.32 -10.31 -14.34
C MET A 198 20.34 -11.84 -14.22
#